data_06349c110854ae5beb5098b60017d59f
#
_entry.id   06349c110854ae5beb5098b60017d59f
#
_cell.length_a   1.000
_cell.length_b   1.000
_cell.length_c   1.000
_cell.angle_alpha   90.00
_cell.angle_beta   90.00
_cell.angle_gamma   90.00
#
_symmetry.space_group_name_H-M   'P 1'
#
loop_
_entity.id
_entity.type
_entity.pdbx_description
1 polymer ?
#
loop_
_entity_poly.entity_id
_entity_poly.type
_entity_poly.pdbx_seq_one_letter_code
_entity_poly.pdbx_strand_id
1 'polypeptide(L)'
;MDDDKDTIFTFELYLKSIGYTTVSFFNPIEALGYFNKNFATCSLVITDYGMPQMSGIDLIKKIREKDENYTKKIILISATVKGDILTDYYEELSNLKVNKILEKPMSLETLKNAIRTLIK
;
A
#
# COMPACT_ATOMS: atom_id res chain seq x y z
N MET A 1 0.87 -1.57 5.13
CA MET A 1 1.64 -0.70 6.04
C MET A 1 0.79 0.47 6.48
N ASP A 2 0.56 0.60 7.73
CA ASP A 2 -0.24 1.67 8.31
C ASP A 2 0.19 1.83 9.78
N ASP A 3 0.27 3.05 10.30
CA ASP A 3 0.61 3.28 11.70
C ASP A 3 -0.58 3.11 12.66
N ASP A 4 -1.79 2.98 12.13
CA ASP A 4 -3.00 2.67 12.90
C ASP A 4 -3.11 1.16 13.11
N LYS A 5 -2.83 0.71 14.33
CA LYS A 5 -2.83 -0.72 14.66
C LYS A 5 -4.19 -1.38 14.49
N ASP A 6 -5.27 -0.66 14.79
CA ASP A 6 -6.62 -1.22 14.65
C ASP A 6 -6.97 -1.46 13.18
N THR A 7 -6.62 -0.52 12.31
CA THR A 7 -6.81 -0.66 10.86
C THR A 7 -6.02 -1.85 10.33
N ILE A 8 -4.75 -1.96 10.70
CA ILE A 8 -3.89 -3.07 10.28
C ILE A 8 -4.46 -4.40 10.74
N PHE A 9 -4.84 -4.50 12.00
CA PHE A 9 -5.38 -5.73 12.57
C PHE A 9 -6.63 -6.18 11.82
N THR A 10 -7.53 -5.25 11.56
CA THR A 10 -8.77 -5.53 10.84
C THR A 10 -8.50 -6.02 9.41
N PHE A 11 -7.63 -5.32 8.69
CA PHE A 11 -7.30 -5.69 7.31
C PHE A 11 -6.60 -7.05 7.25
N GLU A 12 -5.65 -7.29 8.15
CA GLU A 12 -4.91 -8.55 8.18
C GLU A 12 -5.83 -9.73 8.43
N LEU A 13 -6.71 -9.63 9.44
CA LEU A 13 -7.67 -10.68 9.72
C LEU A 13 -8.56 -10.96 8.51
N TYR A 14 -9.07 -9.93 7.91
CA TYR A 14 -9.96 -10.08 6.76
C TYR A 14 -9.25 -10.74 5.57
N LEU A 15 -8.08 -10.24 5.22
CA LEU A 15 -7.34 -10.75 4.06
C LEU A 15 -6.91 -12.20 4.27
N LYS A 16 -6.48 -12.57 5.46
CA LYS A 16 -6.17 -13.96 5.78
C LYS A 16 -7.40 -14.83 5.69
N SER A 17 -8.56 -14.34 6.13
CA SER A 17 -9.81 -15.11 6.09
C SER A 17 -10.27 -15.45 4.68
N ILE A 18 -9.88 -14.65 3.70
CA ILE A 18 -10.23 -14.88 2.30
C ILE A 18 -9.09 -15.51 1.49
N GLY A 19 -8.03 -15.95 2.15
CA GLY A 19 -6.99 -16.79 1.56
C GLY A 19 -5.70 -16.12 1.18
N TYR A 20 -5.49 -14.84 1.51
CA TYR A 20 -4.24 -14.17 1.21
C TYR A 20 -3.22 -14.35 2.33
N THR A 21 -1.97 -14.56 1.95
CA THR A 21 -0.85 -14.52 2.88
C THR A 21 -0.45 -13.07 3.08
N THR A 22 -0.52 -12.60 4.33
CA THR A 22 -0.38 -11.19 4.65
C THR A 22 0.66 -10.98 5.74
N VAL A 23 1.54 -10.01 5.55
CA VAL A 23 2.49 -9.55 6.56
C VAL A 23 2.27 -8.06 6.76
N SER A 24 2.15 -7.66 8.02
CA SER A 24 1.76 -6.29 8.38
C SER A 24 2.86 -5.56 9.14
N PHE A 25 2.91 -4.25 8.94
CA PHE A 25 3.90 -3.38 9.57
C PHE A 25 3.25 -2.10 10.05
N PHE A 26 3.74 -1.58 11.17
CA PHE A 26 3.32 -0.29 11.74
C PHE A 26 4.38 0.79 11.52
N ASN A 27 5.52 0.42 10.99
CA ASN A 27 6.67 1.30 10.80
C ASN A 27 7.21 1.12 9.38
N PRO A 28 7.35 2.21 8.60
CA PRO A 28 7.77 2.08 7.20
C PRO A 28 9.21 1.57 7.03
N ILE A 29 10.09 1.82 7.99
CA ILE A 29 11.47 1.34 7.91
C ILE A 29 11.50 -0.18 8.06
N GLU A 30 10.72 -0.74 8.98
CA GLU A 30 10.59 -2.18 9.13
C GLU A 30 9.95 -2.81 7.90
N ALA A 31 8.94 -2.15 7.33
CA ALA A 31 8.30 -2.63 6.11
C ALA A 31 9.29 -2.71 4.95
N LEU A 32 10.12 -1.69 4.77
CA LEU A 32 11.15 -1.69 3.74
C LEU A 32 12.19 -2.78 3.95
N GLY A 33 12.62 -2.98 5.19
CA GLY A 33 13.58 -4.05 5.51
C GLY A 33 13.03 -5.41 5.12
N TYR A 34 11.78 -5.68 5.45
CA TYR A 34 11.13 -6.93 5.08
C TYR A 34 10.97 -7.05 3.57
N PHE A 35 10.52 -5.98 2.91
CA PHE A 35 10.34 -5.96 1.46
C PHE A 35 11.64 -6.29 0.73
N ASN A 36 12.75 -5.68 1.15
CA ASN A 36 14.04 -5.91 0.52
C ASN A 36 14.51 -7.35 0.67
N LYS A 37 14.25 -7.97 1.83
CA LYS A 37 14.64 -9.37 2.08
C LYS A 37 13.72 -10.36 1.39
N ASN A 38 12.46 -10.01 1.16
CA ASN A 38 11.45 -10.93 0.66
C ASN A 38 10.86 -10.46 -0.67
N PHE A 39 11.67 -9.78 -1.46
CA PHE A 39 11.23 -9.16 -2.71
C PHE A 39 10.55 -10.17 -3.64
N ALA A 40 11.12 -11.35 -3.81
CA ALA A 40 10.61 -12.33 -4.77
C ALA A 40 9.20 -12.84 -4.42
N THR A 41 8.85 -12.87 -3.14
CA THR A 41 7.57 -13.41 -2.68
C THR A 41 6.47 -12.36 -2.52
N CYS A 42 6.82 -11.08 -2.62
CA CYS A 42 5.85 -9.99 -2.48
C CYS A 42 5.17 -9.71 -3.81
N SER A 43 3.86 -9.76 -3.85
CA SER A 43 3.08 -9.46 -5.07
C SER A 43 2.41 -8.09 -5.02
N LEU A 44 2.04 -7.66 -3.82
CA LEU A 44 1.24 -6.45 -3.62
C LEU A 44 1.68 -5.76 -2.34
N VAL A 45 1.77 -4.43 -2.42
CA VAL A 45 2.02 -3.57 -1.26
C VAL A 45 0.81 -2.66 -1.08
N ILE A 46 0.30 -2.62 0.14
CA ILE A 46 -0.77 -1.69 0.52
C ILE A 46 -0.20 -0.77 1.58
N THR A 47 -0.23 0.52 1.34
CA THR A 47 0.30 1.50 2.29
C THR A 47 -0.63 2.67 2.49
N ASP A 48 -0.68 3.16 3.73
CA ASP A 48 -1.31 4.43 4.06
C ASP A 48 -0.42 5.59 3.58
N TYR A 49 -1.03 6.71 3.25
CA TYR A 49 -0.31 7.93 2.87
C TYR A 49 0.31 8.63 4.07
N GLY A 50 -0.50 8.88 5.10
CA GLY A 50 -0.10 9.70 6.24
C GLY A 50 0.52 8.87 7.35
N MET A 51 1.85 8.84 7.40
CA MET A 51 2.60 8.12 8.44
C MET A 51 3.66 9.03 9.05
N PRO A 52 4.01 8.85 10.35
CA PRO A 52 4.87 9.81 11.04
C PRO A 52 6.27 9.97 10.49
N GLN A 53 6.96 8.89 10.16
CA GLN A 53 8.38 8.94 9.80
C GLN A 53 8.63 9.10 8.30
N MET A 54 7.72 8.59 7.51
CA MET A 54 7.86 8.54 6.07
C MET A 54 6.46 8.48 5.47
N SER A 55 6.14 9.34 4.51
CA SER A 55 4.84 9.26 3.86
C SER A 55 4.72 8.00 3.03
N GLY A 56 3.48 7.62 2.70
CA GLY A 56 3.25 6.49 1.80
C GLY A 56 3.90 6.68 0.44
N ILE A 57 3.94 7.91 -0.06
CA ILE A 57 4.59 8.21 -1.34
C ILE A 57 6.10 8.00 -1.24
N ASP A 58 6.72 8.42 -0.16
CA ASP A 58 8.16 8.20 0.05
C ASP A 58 8.46 6.70 0.16
N LEU A 59 7.60 5.95 0.84
CA LEU A 59 7.74 4.50 0.90
C LEU A 59 7.64 3.87 -0.49
N ILE A 60 6.69 4.31 -1.29
CA ILE A 60 6.51 3.81 -2.66
C ILE A 60 7.73 4.13 -3.53
N LYS A 61 8.31 5.31 -3.38
CA LYS A 61 9.56 5.65 -4.09
C LYS A 61 10.66 4.66 -3.76
N LYS A 62 10.83 4.33 -2.49
CA LYS A 62 11.84 3.36 -2.06
C LYS A 62 11.56 1.97 -2.60
N ILE A 63 10.29 1.57 -2.63
CA ILE A 63 9.88 0.29 -3.20
C ILE A 63 10.23 0.23 -4.69
N ARG A 64 9.93 1.29 -5.44
CA ARG A 64 10.20 1.33 -6.87
C ARG A 64 11.68 1.40 -7.21
N GLU A 65 12.51 1.91 -6.31
CA GLU A 65 13.97 1.86 -6.50
C GLU A 65 14.45 0.40 -6.62
N LYS A 66 13.86 -0.50 -5.87
CA LYS A 66 14.18 -1.93 -5.95
C LYS A 66 13.42 -2.62 -7.07
N ASP A 67 12.18 -2.23 -7.30
CA ASP A 67 11.29 -2.85 -8.29
C ASP A 67 11.35 -2.08 -9.61
N GLU A 68 12.50 -2.07 -10.25
CA GLU A 68 12.75 -1.30 -11.47
C GLU A 68 11.82 -1.66 -12.62
N ASN A 69 11.31 -2.88 -12.67
CA ASN A 69 10.43 -3.36 -13.73
C ASN A 69 8.95 -3.25 -13.38
N TYR A 70 8.61 -2.60 -12.27
CA TYR A 70 7.23 -2.39 -11.84
C TYR A 70 6.44 -3.69 -11.72
N THR A 71 7.08 -4.74 -11.19
CA THR A 71 6.46 -6.06 -11.05
C THR A 71 5.49 -6.14 -9.87
N LYS A 72 5.68 -5.28 -8.87
CA LYS A 72 4.81 -5.26 -7.69
C LYS A 72 3.64 -4.33 -7.91
N LYS A 73 2.46 -4.75 -7.47
CA LYS A 73 1.27 -3.90 -7.48
C LYS A 73 1.24 -3.07 -6.21
N ILE A 74 0.76 -1.84 -6.30
CA ILE A 74 0.74 -0.92 -5.17
C ILE A 74 -0.63 -0.29 -5.04
N ILE A 75 -1.18 -0.34 -3.83
CA ILE A 75 -2.40 0.38 -3.43
C ILE A 75 -2.01 1.41 -2.38
N LEU A 76 -2.34 2.66 -2.63
CA LEU A 76 -2.18 3.75 -1.67
C LEU A 76 -3.54 4.07 -1.06
N ILE A 77 -3.59 4.15 0.25
CA ILE A 77 -4.82 4.48 0.99
C ILE A 77 -4.63 5.83 1.68
N SER A 78 -5.63 6.70 1.58
CA SER A 78 -5.56 8.02 2.17
C SER A 78 -6.91 8.49 2.71
N ALA A 79 -6.86 9.26 3.78
CA ALA A 79 -8.06 9.91 4.31
C ALA A 79 -8.55 11.04 3.41
N THR A 80 -7.67 11.61 2.60
CA THR A 80 -8.00 12.74 1.71
C THR A 80 -7.47 12.44 0.31
N VAL A 81 -8.30 11.84 -0.53
CA VAL A 81 -7.92 11.57 -1.93
C VAL A 81 -8.25 12.75 -2.82
N LYS A 82 -9.30 13.50 -2.50
CA LYS A 82 -9.72 14.66 -3.29
C LYS A 82 -8.90 15.89 -2.91
N GLY A 83 -8.48 16.64 -3.91
CA GLY A 83 -7.70 17.87 -3.74
C GLY A 83 -6.22 17.60 -3.61
N ASP A 84 -5.68 17.68 -2.41
CA ASP A 84 -4.25 17.77 -2.20
C ASP A 84 -3.43 16.63 -2.81
N ILE A 85 -3.81 15.38 -2.55
CA ILE A 85 -3.00 14.24 -3.02
C ILE A 85 -3.07 14.09 -4.53
N LEU A 86 -4.28 14.09 -5.09
CA LEU A 86 -4.43 13.93 -6.54
C LEU A 86 -3.90 15.13 -7.32
N THR A 87 -4.08 16.35 -6.78
CA THR A 87 -3.63 17.56 -7.47
C THR A 87 -2.13 17.77 -7.32
N ASP A 88 -1.60 17.64 -6.08
CA ASP A 88 -0.20 17.96 -5.79
C ASP A 88 0.75 16.84 -6.20
N TYR A 89 0.30 15.59 -6.19
CA TYR A 89 1.14 14.42 -6.42
C TYR A 89 0.73 13.59 -7.64
N TYR A 90 -0.17 14.10 -8.47
CA TYR A 90 -0.68 13.35 -9.61
C TYR A 90 0.44 12.83 -10.52
N GLU A 91 1.36 13.72 -10.90
CA GLU A 91 2.44 13.37 -11.79
C GLU A 91 3.38 12.34 -11.14
N GLU A 92 3.71 12.55 -9.88
CA GLU A 92 4.57 11.66 -9.12
C GLU A 92 3.94 10.27 -8.96
N LEU A 93 2.67 10.21 -8.60
CA LEU A 93 1.94 8.94 -8.47
C LEU A 93 1.86 8.21 -9.80
N SER A 94 1.64 8.95 -10.88
CA SER A 94 1.61 8.38 -12.23
C SER A 94 2.98 7.81 -12.62
N ASN A 95 4.05 8.53 -12.34
CA ASN A 95 5.41 8.07 -12.65
C ASN A 95 5.80 6.84 -11.83
N LEU A 96 5.34 6.75 -10.60
CA LEU A 96 5.58 5.61 -9.72
C LEU A 96 4.67 4.43 -10.05
N LYS A 97 3.72 4.61 -10.93
CA LYS A 97 2.75 3.60 -11.35
C LYS A 97 2.01 2.97 -10.18
N VAL A 98 1.46 3.84 -9.31
CA VAL A 98 0.57 3.40 -8.25
C VAL A 98 -0.71 2.85 -8.91
N ASN A 99 -1.03 1.61 -8.60
CA ASN A 99 -2.10 0.90 -9.31
C ASN A 99 -3.49 1.35 -8.90
N LYS A 100 -3.69 1.62 -7.60
CA LYS A 100 -4.96 2.11 -7.09
C LYS A 100 -4.73 3.06 -5.92
N ILE A 101 -5.62 4.05 -5.82
CA ILE A 101 -5.68 4.96 -4.68
C ILE A 101 -7.08 4.83 -4.09
N LEU A 102 -7.15 4.46 -2.81
CA LEU A 102 -8.41 4.26 -2.10
C LEU A 102 -8.56 5.31 -1.00
N GLU A 103 -9.79 5.78 -0.81
CA GLU A 103 -10.09 6.78 0.21
C GLU A 103 -10.65 6.12 1.47
N LYS A 104 -10.14 6.55 2.63
CA LYS A 104 -10.71 6.15 3.92
C LYS A 104 -11.93 7.01 4.26
N PRO A 105 -12.95 6.51 4.93
CA PRO A 105 -13.14 5.11 5.29
C PRO A 105 -13.61 4.29 4.08
N MET A 106 -13.18 3.04 4.01
CA MET A 106 -13.61 2.12 2.96
C MET A 106 -14.09 0.82 3.58
N SER A 107 -14.98 0.11 2.87
CA SER A 107 -15.41 -1.21 3.31
C SER A 107 -14.33 -2.25 3.01
N LEU A 108 -14.37 -3.36 3.75
CA LEU A 108 -13.48 -4.48 3.48
C LEU A 108 -13.73 -5.06 2.09
N GLU A 109 -14.97 -5.01 1.62
CA GLU A 109 -15.31 -5.46 0.27
C GLU A 109 -14.65 -4.59 -0.80
N THR A 110 -14.62 -3.27 -0.61
CA THR A 110 -13.92 -2.36 -1.52
C THR A 110 -12.43 -2.73 -1.61
N LEU A 111 -11.80 -3.00 -0.47
CA LEU A 111 -10.41 -3.43 -0.43
C LEU A 111 -10.22 -4.77 -1.16
N LYS A 112 -11.07 -5.74 -0.88
CA LYS A 112 -11.03 -7.05 -1.55
C LYS A 112 -11.13 -6.92 -3.06
N ASN A 113 -12.09 -6.13 -3.54
CA ASN A 113 -12.29 -5.95 -4.96
C ASN A 113 -11.09 -5.27 -5.64
N ALA A 114 -10.51 -4.27 -4.99
CA ALA A 114 -9.29 -3.62 -5.49
C ALA A 114 -8.14 -4.62 -5.63
N ILE A 115 -7.94 -5.46 -4.63
CA ILE A 115 -6.88 -6.47 -4.66
C ILE A 115 -7.13 -7.47 -5.78
N ARG A 116 -8.36 -7.95 -5.93
CA ARG A 116 -8.71 -8.96 -6.94
C ARG A 116 -8.53 -8.46 -8.37
N THR A 117 -8.64 -7.16 -8.61
CA THR A 117 -8.38 -6.61 -9.94
C THR A 117 -6.90 -6.52 -10.26
N LEU A 118 -6.04 -6.54 -9.25
CA LEU A 118 -4.59 -6.40 -9.42
C LEU A 118 -3.86 -7.73 -9.37
N ILE A 119 -4.28 -8.62 -8.48
CA ILE A 119 -3.70 -9.96 -8.36
C ILE A 119 -4.81 -10.99 -8.35
N LYS A 120 -4.61 -12.05 -9.08
CA LYS A 120 -5.63 -13.11 -9.25
C LYS A 120 -5.22 -14.41 -8.56
#